data_73e4b5f36367765efa845ef06b055a2c
#
_entry.id   73e4b5f36367765efa845ef06b055a2c
#
_cell.length_a   1.000
_cell.length_b   1.000
_cell.length_c   1.000
_cell.angle_alpha   90.00
_cell.angle_beta   90.00
_cell.angle_gamma   90.00
#
_symmetry.space_group_name_H-M   'P 1'
#
loop_
_entity.id
_entity.type
_entity.pdbx_description
1 polymer ?
#
loop_
_entity_poly.entity_id
_entity_poly.type
_entity_poly.pdbx_seq_one_letter_code
_entity_poly.pdbx_strand_id
1 'polypeptide(L)'
;MMTKGEVFMKKKLMPVVIGLGLLGLAGCGNGEEGSSEDGNGSGETEFGEVLATSDAGDVTVDDVLNNLGTTQVANQTFQLTLDQVLQDKYSDEVDPAEIEEEVDAEIEQYGGEEQFEMMMSQQQPGMTADKYKQQSIASTYHNLFFTEKFDISDEEALEGTVEGSHILIAVDEEDEDGLSEEEALEKAEGLISDIEDGAEFTDVAAEESDDGSASNGGSLGLVTEGQMVEEFETALFDLEQGEMTSEPVKSEFGYHIIQRGDEEDIDEELEQVKSQLVNQKVQENPDEVLTFYQDLLEEYNVSFENEKIETYIQDTFLASEEESDEGSEEQPAEDEESSEENSDEETTEEDAGSESDEESTEE
;
A
#
# COMPACT_ATOMS: atom_id res chain seq x y z
N MET A 1 0.87 50.15 -6.77
CA MET A 1 -0.23 49.17 -6.73
C MET A 1 0.10 48.11 -7.77
N MET A 2 0.85 47.11 -7.34
CA MET A 2 1.15 45.93 -8.13
C MET A 2 0.45 44.76 -7.43
N THR A 3 -0.49 44.17 -8.14
CA THR A 3 -1.21 42.97 -7.71
C THR A 3 -0.26 41.77 -7.76
N LYS A 4 0.00 41.16 -6.61
CA LYS A 4 0.61 39.85 -6.51
C LYS A 4 -0.35 38.86 -7.21
N GLY A 5 0.07 38.34 -8.36
CA GLY A 5 -0.51 37.13 -8.91
C GLY A 5 0.00 35.97 -8.05
N GLU A 6 -0.90 35.35 -7.33
CA GLU A 6 -0.64 34.05 -6.73
C GLU A 6 -0.50 33.05 -7.90
N VAL A 7 0.73 32.61 -8.10
CA VAL A 7 1.00 31.44 -8.94
C VAL A 7 0.60 30.26 -8.08
N PHE A 8 -0.59 29.73 -8.32
CA PHE A 8 -0.94 28.39 -7.86
C PHE A 8 0.01 27.42 -8.59
N MET A 9 1.08 27.03 -7.90
CA MET A 9 1.87 25.87 -8.30
C MET A 9 0.96 24.66 -8.05
N LYS A 10 0.53 24.02 -9.14
CA LYS A 10 -0.15 22.74 -9.08
C LYS A 10 0.83 21.73 -8.50
N LYS A 11 0.57 21.26 -7.27
CA LYS A 11 1.33 20.17 -6.65
C LYS A 11 1.08 18.91 -7.49
N LYS A 12 2.14 18.31 -7.98
CA LYS A 12 2.08 16.96 -8.55
C LYS A 12 1.91 16.00 -7.38
N LEU A 13 0.73 15.42 -7.26
CA LEU A 13 0.45 14.34 -6.33
C LEU A 13 0.78 13.03 -7.06
N MET A 14 1.86 12.37 -6.65
CA MET A 14 2.10 10.99 -7.11
C MET A 14 1.07 10.07 -6.46
N PRO A 15 0.40 9.20 -7.22
CA PRO A 15 -0.52 8.22 -6.66
C PRO A 15 0.26 7.16 -5.89
N VAL A 16 0.37 7.34 -4.59
CA VAL A 16 0.82 6.27 -3.69
C VAL A 16 -0.37 5.34 -3.48
N VAL A 17 -0.30 4.15 -4.06
CA VAL A 17 -1.32 3.12 -3.85
C VAL A 17 -1.28 2.69 -2.39
N ILE A 18 -2.11 3.32 -1.57
CA ILE A 18 -2.37 2.85 -0.22
C ILE A 18 -3.00 1.48 -0.35
N GLY A 19 -2.22 0.46 -0.07
CA GLY A 19 -2.74 -0.89 0.09
C GLY A 19 -3.65 -0.93 1.32
N LEU A 20 -4.86 -0.38 1.22
CA LEU A 20 -5.94 -0.63 2.17
C LEU A 20 -6.26 -2.12 2.13
N GLY A 21 -5.36 -2.91 2.76
CA GLY A 21 -5.46 -4.37 2.92
C GLY A 21 -6.58 -4.79 3.86
N LEU A 22 -7.62 -3.97 4.04
CA LEU A 22 -8.74 -4.29 4.92
C LEU A 22 -9.88 -5.04 4.25
N LEU A 23 -9.90 -5.17 2.92
CA LEU A 23 -10.97 -5.95 2.28
C LEU A 23 -10.43 -6.69 1.04
N GLY A 24 -9.85 -7.87 1.28
CA GLY A 24 -9.59 -8.84 0.22
C GLY A 24 -10.89 -9.35 -0.37
N LEU A 25 -11.37 -8.75 -1.43
CA LEU A 25 -12.49 -9.27 -2.22
C LEU A 25 -12.01 -9.60 -3.62
N ALA A 26 -11.68 -10.89 -3.80
CA ALA A 26 -11.60 -11.48 -5.12
C ALA A 26 -13.01 -11.53 -5.73
N GLY A 27 -13.34 -10.54 -6.56
CA GLY A 27 -14.55 -10.53 -7.38
C GLY A 27 -14.16 -10.77 -8.84
N CYS A 28 -14.33 -11.98 -9.35
CA CYS A 28 -14.26 -12.28 -10.76
C CYS A 28 -15.44 -11.63 -11.49
N GLY A 29 -15.16 -10.72 -12.42
CA GLY A 29 -16.16 -10.20 -13.33
C GLY A 29 -15.50 -9.64 -14.58
N ASN A 30 -15.58 -10.39 -15.67
CA ASN A 30 -15.14 -10.00 -17.00
C ASN A 30 -16.26 -9.19 -17.67
N GLY A 31 -16.02 -7.97 -18.11
CA GLY A 31 -17.00 -7.16 -18.85
C GLY A 31 -16.32 -6.15 -19.77
N GLU A 32 -16.66 -6.25 -21.03
CA GLU A 32 -16.17 -5.50 -22.19
C GLU A 32 -16.57 -4.03 -22.19
N GLU A 33 -15.78 -3.26 -22.92
CA GLU A 33 -15.75 -1.84 -23.21
C GLU A 33 -17.08 -1.11 -23.44
N GLY A 34 -17.21 0.08 -22.85
CA GLY A 34 -18.19 1.08 -23.22
C GLY A 34 -17.82 2.46 -22.70
N SER A 35 -17.36 3.33 -23.60
CA SER A 35 -17.07 4.73 -23.34
C SER A 35 -18.32 5.48 -22.85
N SER A 36 -18.25 6.13 -21.70
CA SER A 36 -19.32 6.98 -21.19
C SER A 36 -18.93 8.46 -21.18
N GLU A 37 -19.64 9.24 -22.00
CA GLU A 37 -19.80 10.68 -21.83
C GLU A 37 -20.95 10.96 -20.84
N ASP A 38 -20.68 11.94 -19.95
CA ASP A 38 -21.60 12.72 -19.15
C ASP A 38 -22.48 12.00 -18.10
N GLY A 39 -22.00 12.16 -16.83
CA GLY A 39 -22.77 11.88 -15.64
C GLY A 39 -23.68 13.02 -15.23
N ASN A 40 -24.77 12.79 -14.86
CA ASN A 40 -25.60 13.25 -13.78
C ASN A 40 -26.96 12.60 -13.88
N GLY A 41 -27.29 11.83 -12.94
CA GLY A 41 -28.67 11.61 -12.57
C GLY A 41 -29.22 10.22 -12.71
N SER A 42 -29.64 9.79 -11.62
CA SER A 42 -30.83 8.93 -11.40
C SER A 42 -31.06 7.77 -12.38
N GLY A 43 -30.54 6.63 -12.01
CA GLY A 43 -31.41 5.47 -11.94
C GLY A 43 -31.69 4.69 -13.20
N GLU A 44 -30.73 4.54 -14.11
CA GLU A 44 -30.74 3.36 -14.98
C GLU A 44 -29.35 2.72 -14.87
N THR A 45 -29.31 1.56 -14.18
CA THR A 45 -28.09 0.76 -14.15
C THR A 45 -27.75 0.35 -15.57
N GLU A 46 -26.48 0.46 -15.98
CA GLU A 46 -26.00 -0.01 -17.28
C GLU A 46 -26.45 -1.43 -17.59
N PHE A 47 -26.62 -2.25 -16.54
CA PHE A 47 -27.04 -3.64 -16.65
C PHE A 47 -28.54 -3.85 -16.69
N GLY A 48 -29.39 -2.84 -16.42
CA GLY A 48 -30.85 -3.00 -16.32
C GLY A 48 -31.30 -3.87 -15.15
N GLU A 49 -32.62 -4.08 -15.00
CA GLU A 49 -33.17 -4.92 -13.92
C GLU A 49 -33.03 -6.43 -14.20
N VAL A 50 -33.11 -6.83 -15.48
CA VAL A 50 -33.05 -8.24 -15.91
C VAL A 50 -31.78 -8.48 -16.71
N LEU A 51 -30.94 -9.36 -16.20
CA LEU A 51 -29.64 -9.70 -16.79
C LEU A 51 -29.70 -10.84 -17.79
N ALA A 52 -30.61 -11.79 -17.58
CA ALA A 52 -30.84 -12.93 -18.48
C ALA A 52 -32.27 -13.40 -18.40
N THR A 53 -32.78 -13.92 -19.53
CA THR A 53 -34.12 -14.47 -19.65
C THR A 53 -34.06 -15.89 -20.18
N SER A 54 -34.85 -16.82 -19.59
CA SER A 54 -34.97 -18.18 -20.08
C SER A 54 -36.40 -18.72 -19.88
N ASP A 55 -36.72 -19.87 -20.49
CA ASP A 55 -37.98 -20.56 -20.26
C ASP A 55 -38.15 -21.04 -18.79
N ALA A 56 -37.06 -21.06 -18.02
CA ALA A 56 -37.06 -21.44 -16.59
C ALA A 56 -37.23 -20.24 -15.66
N GLY A 57 -37.15 -19.00 -16.18
CA GLY A 57 -37.27 -17.75 -15.46
C GLY A 57 -36.14 -16.76 -15.82
N ASP A 58 -36.23 -15.59 -15.25
CA ASP A 58 -35.30 -14.49 -15.46
C ASP A 58 -34.25 -14.47 -14.32
N VAL A 59 -33.05 -14.00 -14.63
CA VAL A 59 -32.01 -13.63 -13.66
C VAL A 59 -31.97 -12.13 -13.57
N THR A 60 -32.14 -11.60 -12.37
CA THR A 60 -32.20 -10.18 -12.09
C THR A 60 -30.94 -9.67 -11.40
N VAL A 61 -30.74 -8.35 -11.34
CA VAL A 61 -29.71 -7.70 -10.51
C VAL A 61 -29.88 -8.12 -9.05
N ASP A 62 -31.13 -8.15 -8.55
CA ASP A 62 -31.44 -8.58 -7.18
C ASP A 62 -30.99 -10.03 -6.91
N ASP A 63 -31.16 -10.95 -7.88
CA ASP A 63 -30.69 -12.32 -7.73
C ASP A 63 -29.17 -12.39 -7.59
N VAL A 64 -28.45 -11.58 -8.36
CA VAL A 64 -26.98 -11.49 -8.27
C VAL A 64 -26.55 -10.90 -6.93
N LEU A 65 -27.14 -9.79 -6.50
CA LEU A 65 -26.83 -9.17 -5.21
C LEU A 65 -27.14 -10.12 -4.03
N ASN A 66 -28.26 -10.82 -4.08
CA ASN A 66 -28.59 -11.83 -3.08
C ASN A 66 -27.61 -13.01 -3.08
N ASN A 67 -27.09 -13.39 -4.25
CA ASN A 67 -26.09 -14.46 -4.37
C ASN A 67 -24.72 -14.03 -3.83
N LEU A 68 -24.33 -12.77 -4.04
CA LEU A 68 -23.13 -12.18 -3.45
C LEU A 68 -23.19 -12.13 -1.92
N GLY A 69 -24.41 -11.96 -1.38
CA GLY A 69 -24.66 -11.88 0.06
C GLY A 69 -24.47 -10.50 0.67
N THR A 70 -25.06 -10.31 1.83
CA THR A 70 -25.11 -9.01 2.52
C THR A 70 -23.71 -8.44 2.79
N THR A 71 -22.76 -9.27 3.22
CA THR A 71 -21.39 -8.87 3.54
C THR A 71 -20.69 -8.17 2.36
N GLN A 72 -20.69 -8.81 1.19
CA GLN A 72 -20.01 -8.24 0.02
C GLN A 72 -20.68 -6.96 -0.46
N VAL A 73 -22.01 -6.96 -0.50
CA VAL A 73 -22.78 -5.78 -0.92
C VAL A 73 -22.59 -4.63 0.07
N ALA A 74 -22.59 -4.89 1.37
CA ALA A 74 -22.38 -3.87 2.39
C ALA A 74 -20.96 -3.27 2.33
N ASN A 75 -19.93 -4.13 2.22
CA ASN A 75 -18.55 -3.69 2.07
C ASN A 75 -18.39 -2.75 0.86
N GLN A 76 -18.93 -3.17 -0.29
CA GLN A 76 -18.83 -2.36 -1.51
C GLN A 76 -19.65 -1.07 -1.40
N THR A 77 -20.83 -1.12 -0.75
CA THR A 77 -21.65 0.07 -0.52
C THR A 77 -20.92 1.07 0.36
N PHE A 78 -20.30 0.61 1.45
CA PHE A 78 -19.53 1.46 2.35
C PHE A 78 -18.35 2.12 1.64
N GLN A 79 -17.54 1.34 0.94
CA GLN A 79 -16.41 1.84 0.19
C GLN A 79 -16.83 2.88 -0.86
N LEU A 80 -17.79 2.57 -1.71
CA LEU A 80 -18.29 3.50 -2.73
C LEU A 80 -18.88 4.77 -2.12
N THR A 81 -19.50 4.68 -0.95
CA THR A 81 -20.04 5.84 -0.24
C THR A 81 -18.90 6.75 0.24
N LEU A 82 -17.85 6.17 0.84
CA LEU A 82 -16.68 6.94 1.25
C LEU A 82 -15.98 7.60 0.06
N ASP A 83 -15.75 6.84 -1.03
CA ASP A 83 -15.12 7.35 -2.24
C ASP A 83 -15.90 8.55 -2.82
N GLN A 84 -17.23 8.47 -2.89
CA GLN A 84 -18.07 9.56 -3.36
C GLN A 84 -18.02 10.80 -2.47
N VAL A 85 -18.08 10.59 -1.14
CA VAL A 85 -18.02 11.68 -0.16
C VAL A 85 -16.65 12.37 -0.21
N LEU A 86 -15.57 11.60 -0.25
CA LEU A 86 -14.21 12.14 -0.33
C LEU A 86 -13.95 12.85 -1.65
N GLN A 87 -14.46 12.32 -2.77
CA GLN A 87 -14.38 12.97 -4.07
C GLN A 87 -15.09 14.33 -4.05
N ASP A 88 -16.28 14.44 -3.44
CA ASP A 88 -16.98 15.72 -3.30
C ASP A 88 -16.19 16.70 -2.42
N LYS A 89 -15.68 16.19 -1.26
CA LYS A 89 -14.92 17.00 -0.29
C LYS A 89 -13.67 17.65 -0.89
N TYR A 90 -12.92 16.89 -1.69
CA TYR A 90 -11.63 17.31 -2.26
C TYR A 90 -11.68 17.60 -3.76
N SER A 91 -12.88 17.81 -4.33
CA SER A 91 -13.08 18.08 -5.77
C SER A 91 -12.36 19.32 -6.30
N ASP A 92 -12.09 20.30 -5.42
CA ASP A 92 -11.35 21.52 -5.78
C ASP A 92 -9.82 21.35 -5.69
N GLU A 93 -9.34 20.29 -5.03
CA GLU A 93 -7.91 20.04 -4.76
C GLU A 93 -7.31 18.98 -5.68
N VAL A 94 -8.11 18.03 -6.15
CA VAL A 94 -7.69 16.88 -6.97
C VAL A 94 -8.38 16.94 -8.33
N ASP A 95 -7.60 16.87 -9.39
CA ASP A 95 -8.09 16.64 -10.75
C ASP A 95 -7.91 15.14 -11.10
N PRO A 96 -8.99 14.35 -11.17
CA PRO A 96 -8.88 12.93 -11.52
C PRO A 96 -8.18 12.68 -12.86
N ALA A 97 -8.31 13.61 -13.81
CA ALA A 97 -7.69 13.45 -15.13
C ALA A 97 -6.16 13.57 -15.07
N GLU A 98 -5.61 14.36 -14.13
CA GLU A 98 -4.16 14.42 -13.91
C GLU A 98 -3.65 13.07 -13.36
N ILE A 99 -4.38 12.45 -12.43
CA ILE A 99 -4.03 11.12 -11.89
C ILE A 99 -4.12 10.03 -12.95
N GLU A 100 -5.17 10.05 -13.78
CA GLU A 100 -5.31 9.11 -14.90
C GLU A 100 -4.14 9.22 -15.87
N GLU A 101 -3.68 10.43 -16.21
CA GLU A 101 -2.52 10.66 -17.08
C GLU A 101 -1.21 10.12 -16.45
N GLU A 102 -1.02 10.32 -15.15
CA GLU A 102 0.15 9.79 -14.42
C GLU A 102 0.14 8.25 -14.40
N VAL A 103 -1.02 7.64 -14.10
CA VAL A 103 -1.18 6.18 -14.10
C VAL A 103 -1.00 5.62 -15.52
N ASP A 104 -1.49 6.29 -16.55
CA ASP A 104 -1.26 5.89 -17.95
C ASP A 104 0.24 5.90 -18.30
N ALA A 105 0.96 6.92 -17.84
CA ALA A 105 2.41 6.99 -18.03
C ALA A 105 3.15 5.86 -17.28
N GLU A 106 2.69 5.50 -16.08
CA GLU A 106 3.22 4.35 -15.32
C GLU A 106 2.94 3.03 -16.07
N ILE A 107 1.71 2.81 -16.53
CA ILE A 107 1.32 1.61 -17.29
C ILE A 107 2.16 1.46 -18.56
N GLU A 108 2.46 2.56 -19.26
CA GLU A 108 3.32 2.54 -20.44
C GLU A 108 4.77 2.11 -20.13
N GLN A 109 5.30 2.41 -18.93
CA GLN A 109 6.62 1.94 -18.50
C GLN A 109 6.68 0.40 -18.32
N TYR A 110 5.55 -0.22 -17.96
CA TYR A 110 5.42 -1.68 -17.89
C TYR A 110 5.16 -2.34 -19.25
N GLY A 111 5.15 -1.55 -20.34
CA GLY A 111 4.96 -2.04 -21.72
C GLY A 111 3.53 -1.97 -22.21
N GLY A 112 2.69 -1.12 -21.59
CA GLY A 112 1.30 -0.85 -21.91
C GLY A 112 0.31 -1.76 -21.19
N GLU A 113 -0.98 -1.46 -21.37
CA GLU A 113 -2.09 -2.06 -20.63
C GLU A 113 -2.06 -3.61 -20.62
N GLU A 114 -1.81 -4.23 -21.77
CA GLU A 114 -1.85 -5.70 -21.89
C GLU A 114 -0.77 -6.39 -21.03
N GLN A 115 0.45 -5.81 -20.97
CA GLN A 115 1.54 -6.35 -20.16
C GLN A 115 1.33 -6.04 -18.67
N PHE A 116 0.86 -4.85 -18.36
CA PHE A 116 0.49 -4.43 -17.02
C PHE A 116 -0.60 -5.35 -16.43
N GLU A 117 -1.72 -5.56 -17.13
CA GLU A 117 -2.81 -6.43 -16.68
C GLU A 117 -2.35 -7.89 -16.51
N MET A 118 -1.47 -8.38 -17.41
CA MET A 118 -0.90 -9.71 -17.27
C MET A 118 -0.04 -9.84 -16.00
N MET A 119 0.76 -8.84 -15.69
CA MET A 119 1.57 -8.79 -14.47
C MET A 119 0.67 -8.70 -13.23
N MET A 120 -0.27 -7.77 -13.23
CA MET A 120 -1.19 -7.55 -12.11
C MET A 120 -2.10 -8.74 -11.85
N SER A 121 -2.52 -9.48 -12.88
CA SER A 121 -3.38 -10.67 -12.72
C SER A 121 -2.75 -11.77 -11.89
N GLN A 122 -1.43 -11.81 -11.76
CA GLN A 122 -0.71 -12.77 -10.92
C GLN A 122 -0.75 -12.38 -9.44
N GLN A 123 -0.80 -11.08 -9.14
CA GLN A 123 -0.83 -10.54 -7.77
C GLN A 123 -2.25 -10.24 -7.32
N GLN A 124 -3.06 -9.67 -8.19
CA GLN A 124 -4.45 -9.27 -7.94
C GLN A 124 -5.35 -9.75 -9.09
N PRO A 125 -5.93 -10.95 -8.99
CA PRO A 125 -6.80 -11.48 -10.02
C PRO A 125 -7.99 -10.56 -10.33
N GLY A 126 -8.15 -10.16 -11.59
CA GLY A 126 -9.23 -9.28 -12.04
C GLY A 126 -8.93 -7.77 -11.94
N MET A 127 -7.68 -7.40 -11.63
CA MET A 127 -7.21 -6.02 -11.77
C MET A 127 -7.06 -5.69 -13.26
N THR A 128 -7.68 -4.62 -13.72
CA THR A 128 -7.52 -4.03 -15.06
C THR A 128 -6.89 -2.66 -14.94
N ALA A 129 -6.39 -2.11 -16.05
CA ALA A 129 -5.86 -0.76 -16.10
C ALA A 129 -6.88 0.28 -15.60
N ASP A 130 -8.14 0.17 -16.03
CA ASP A 130 -9.22 1.07 -15.58
C ASP A 130 -9.50 0.97 -14.07
N LYS A 131 -9.52 -0.25 -13.53
CA LYS A 131 -9.68 -0.43 -12.08
C LYS A 131 -8.50 0.14 -11.29
N TYR A 132 -7.30 -0.02 -11.82
CA TYR A 132 -6.10 0.55 -11.19
C TYR A 132 -6.16 2.07 -11.17
N LYS A 133 -6.59 2.74 -12.27
CA LYS A 133 -6.84 4.18 -12.31
C LYS A 133 -7.86 4.62 -11.25
N GLN A 134 -9.01 3.94 -11.21
CA GLN A 134 -10.05 4.25 -10.23
C GLN A 134 -9.55 4.07 -8.78
N GLN A 135 -8.77 3.02 -8.52
CA GLN A 135 -8.17 2.79 -7.22
C GLN A 135 -7.14 3.87 -6.87
N SER A 136 -6.32 4.31 -7.82
CA SER A 136 -5.35 5.39 -7.61
C SER A 136 -6.04 6.72 -7.27
N ILE A 137 -7.13 7.05 -7.98
CA ILE A 137 -7.94 8.24 -7.69
C ILE A 137 -8.53 8.16 -6.28
N ALA A 138 -9.19 7.05 -5.94
CA ALA A 138 -9.76 6.85 -4.60
C ALA A 138 -8.69 6.93 -3.51
N SER A 139 -7.54 6.28 -3.72
CA SER A 139 -6.39 6.29 -2.84
C SER A 139 -5.86 7.71 -2.57
N THR A 140 -5.81 8.56 -3.60
CA THR A 140 -5.41 9.97 -3.45
C THR A 140 -6.36 10.73 -2.54
N TYR A 141 -7.68 10.56 -2.70
CA TYR A 141 -8.65 11.21 -1.83
C TYR A 141 -8.55 10.73 -0.37
N HIS A 142 -8.38 9.43 -0.16
CA HIS A 142 -8.20 8.86 1.18
C HIS A 142 -6.88 9.36 1.83
N ASN A 143 -5.81 9.48 1.05
CA ASN A 143 -4.54 10.00 1.56
C ASN A 143 -4.69 11.45 2.02
N LEU A 144 -5.31 12.32 1.21
CA LEU A 144 -5.57 13.71 1.58
C LEU A 144 -6.42 13.80 2.86
N PHE A 145 -7.46 12.99 2.96
CA PHE A 145 -8.32 12.93 4.13
C PHE A 145 -7.55 12.59 5.41
N PHE A 146 -6.73 11.55 5.37
CA PHE A 146 -5.97 11.16 6.54
C PHE A 146 -4.80 12.10 6.84
N THR A 147 -4.18 12.70 5.82
CA THR A 147 -3.18 13.76 6.00
C THR A 147 -3.78 14.95 6.76
N GLU A 148 -5.01 15.38 6.37
CA GLU A 148 -5.75 16.42 7.08
C GLU A 148 -6.12 16.00 8.50
N LYS A 149 -6.64 14.78 8.68
CA LYS A 149 -7.15 14.30 9.95
C LYS A 149 -6.06 14.02 11.00
N PHE A 150 -4.93 13.49 10.57
CA PHE A 150 -3.77 13.28 11.44
C PHE A 150 -2.93 14.55 11.61
N ASP A 151 -3.26 15.65 10.90
CA ASP A 151 -2.55 16.95 10.96
C ASP A 151 -1.04 16.79 10.72
N ILE A 152 -0.66 15.96 9.73
CA ILE A 152 0.73 15.69 9.41
C ILE A 152 1.36 16.92 8.78
N SER A 153 2.26 17.55 9.53
CA SER A 153 3.02 18.72 9.08
C SER A 153 4.29 18.32 8.30
N ASP A 154 4.82 19.27 7.51
CA ASP A 154 6.11 19.10 6.85
C ASP A 154 7.24 18.87 7.89
N GLU A 155 7.19 19.56 9.04
CA GLU A 155 8.14 19.37 10.13
C GLU A 155 8.10 17.94 10.71
N GLU A 156 6.90 17.38 10.91
CA GLU A 156 6.73 16.00 11.37
C GLU A 156 7.23 14.99 10.32
N ALA A 157 6.95 15.24 9.04
CA ALA A 157 7.39 14.35 7.97
C ALA A 157 8.91 14.35 7.78
N LEU A 158 9.57 15.46 8.09
CA LEU A 158 11.04 15.58 8.03
C LEU A 158 11.72 15.18 9.34
N GLU A 159 10.99 14.89 10.41
CA GLU A 159 11.58 14.43 11.66
C GLU A 159 12.22 13.04 11.44
N GLY A 160 13.54 12.93 11.71
CA GLY A 160 14.29 11.71 11.45
C GLY A 160 14.44 11.36 9.97
N THR A 161 14.40 12.36 9.09
CA THR A 161 14.52 12.18 7.64
C THR A 161 15.57 13.17 7.09
N VAL A 162 16.40 12.70 6.18
CA VAL A 162 17.42 13.53 5.50
C VAL A 162 17.48 13.15 4.01
N GLU A 163 17.77 14.13 3.15
CA GLU A 163 18.10 13.85 1.76
C GLU A 163 19.48 13.21 1.67
N GLY A 164 19.60 12.07 0.98
CA GLY A 164 20.83 11.33 0.84
C GLY A 164 21.16 10.97 -0.59
N SER A 165 22.46 10.93 -0.87
CA SER A 165 23.02 10.36 -2.11
C SER A 165 24.22 9.51 -1.77
N HIS A 166 24.52 8.48 -2.58
CA HIS A 166 25.71 7.68 -2.36
C HIS A 166 26.35 7.12 -3.64
N ILE A 167 27.60 6.71 -3.48
CA ILE A 167 28.35 5.92 -4.44
C ILE A 167 28.73 4.63 -3.73
N LEU A 168 28.35 3.48 -4.25
CA LEU A 168 28.74 2.17 -3.75
C LEU A 168 29.87 1.61 -4.60
N ILE A 169 30.95 1.19 -3.96
CA ILE A 169 32.00 0.35 -4.56
C ILE A 169 31.85 -1.04 -3.93
N ALA A 170 31.24 -1.94 -4.68
CA ALA A 170 30.94 -3.28 -4.20
C ALA A 170 32.21 -4.11 -3.98
N VAL A 171 32.18 -4.96 -2.94
CA VAL A 171 33.20 -5.97 -2.69
C VAL A 171 32.62 -7.32 -3.11
N ASP A 172 33.25 -7.97 -4.10
CA ASP A 172 32.89 -9.32 -4.54
C ASP A 172 34.16 -10.14 -4.78
N GLU A 173 34.62 -10.81 -3.74
CA GLU A 173 35.79 -11.71 -3.80
C GLU A 173 35.49 -13.09 -4.44
N GLU A 174 34.22 -13.40 -4.70
CA GLU A 174 33.80 -14.66 -5.30
C GLU A 174 33.76 -14.57 -6.82
N ASP A 175 33.63 -13.38 -7.40
CA ASP A 175 33.69 -13.14 -8.85
C ASP A 175 35.14 -12.88 -9.27
N GLU A 176 35.59 -13.53 -10.39
CA GLU A 176 36.94 -13.34 -10.93
C GLU A 176 37.23 -11.91 -11.42
N ASP A 177 36.17 -11.14 -11.73
CA ASP A 177 36.23 -9.76 -12.16
C ASP A 177 35.84 -8.78 -11.03
N GLY A 178 35.45 -9.30 -9.86
CA GLY A 178 35.04 -8.51 -8.68
C GLY A 178 36.23 -7.88 -7.94
N LEU A 179 35.96 -6.82 -7.18
CA LEU A 179 36.99 -6.15 -6.39
C LEU A 179 37.19 -6.84 -5.04
N SER A 180 38.46 -7.02 -4.65
CA SER A 180 38.79 -7.34 -3.26
C SER A 180 38.51 -6.14 -2.34
N GLU A 181 38.42 -6.42 -1.03
CA GLU A 181 38.20 -5.37 -0.03
C GLU A 181 39.26 -4.25 -0.10
N GLU A 182 40.55 -4.59 -0.35
CA GLU A 182 41.63 -3.61 -0.47
C GLU A 182 41.50 -2.76 -1.73
N GLU A 183 41.13 -3.37 -2.87
CA GLU A 183 40.94 -2.66 -4.14
C GLU A 183 39.71 -1.74 -4.12
N ALA A 184 38.60 -2.21 -3.52
CA ALA A 184 37.39 -1.39 -3.35
C ALA A 184 37.63 -0.18 -2.46
N LEU A 185 38.36 -0.36 -1.36
CA LEU A 185 38.75 0.76 -0.47
C LEU A 185 39.63 1.77 -1.20
N GLU A 186 40.71 1.32 -1.90
CA GLU A 186 41.58 2.20 -2.67
C GLU A 186 40.82 2.95 -3.75
N LYS A 187 39.87 2.31 -4.43
CA LYS A 187 39.00 2.95 -5.42
C LYS A 187 38.13 4.02 -4.77
N ALA A 188 37.44 3.69 -3.67
CA ALA A 188 36.59 4.66 -2.96
C ALA A 188 37.34 5.88 -2.41
N GLU A 189 38.52 5.66 -1.83
CA GLU A 189 39.42 6.78 -1.39
C GLU A 189 39.85 7.65 -2.58
N GLY A 190 40.12 7.03 -3.74
CA GLY A 190 40.44 7.75 -4.97
C GLY A 190 39.30 8.64 -5.45
N LEU A 191 38.04 8.11 -5.44
CA LEU A 191 36.86 8.85 -5.86
C LEU A 191 36.53 10.01 -4.91
N ILE A 192 36.70 9.85 -3.59
CA ILE A 192 36.58 10.96 -2.64
C ILE A 192 37.57 12.08 -3.00
N SER A 193 38.83 11.74 -3.28
CA SER A 193 39.84 12.74 -3.68
C SER A 193 39.47 13.46 -4.97
N ASP A 194 38.92 12.74 -5.97
CA ASP A 194 38.50 13.33 -7.24
C ASP A 194 37.36 14.32 -7.04
N ILE A 195 36.37 13.96 -6.16
CA ILE A 195 35.24 14.86 -5.82
C ILE A 195 35.72 16.07 -5.04
N GLU A 196 36.64 15.92 -4.06
CA GLU A 196 37.25 17.01 -3.34
C GLU A 196 38.05 17.94 -4.27
N ASP A 197 38.64 17.42 -5.32
CA ASP A 197 39.38 18.18 -6.36
C ASP A 197 38.43 18.84 -7.39
N GLY A 198 37.12 18.61 -7.29
CA GLY A 198 36.06 19.32 -8.04
C GLY A 198 35.34 18.51 -9.10
N ALA A 199 35.42 17.19 -9.05
CA ALA A 199 34.48 16.34 -9.83
C ALA A 199 33.08 16.45 -9.23
N GLU A 200 32.03 16.46 -10.09
CA GLU A 200 30.65 16.48 -9.63
C GLU A 200 30.28 15.12 -9.06
N PHE A 201 29.72 15.07 -7.84
CA PHE A 201 29.32 13.83 -7.17
C PHE A 201 28.38 12.97 -8.06
N THR A 202 27.39 13.60 -8.68
CA THR A 202 26.40 12.94 -9.54
C THR A 202 27.03 12.30 -10.78
N ASP A 203 28.04 12.94 -11.38
CA ASP A 203 28.74 12.39 -12.55
C ASP A 203 29.60 11.17 -12.13
N VAL A 204 30.31 11.27 -10.99
CA VAL A 204 31.09 10.16 -10.44
C VAL A 204 30.19 8.99 -10.05
N ALA A 205 29.02 9.25 -9.42
CA ALA A 205 28.06 8.23 -9.08
C ALA A 205 27.54 7.49 -10.35
N ALA A 206 27.20 8.25 -11.39
CA ALA A 206 26.70 7.68 -12.65
C ALA A 206 27.73 6.79 -13.38
N GLU A 207 29.02 7.08 -13.23
CA GLU A 207 30.10 6.37 -13.93
C GLU A 207 30.69 5.20 -13.11
N GLU A 208 30.74 5.32 -11.78
CA GLU A 208 31.57 4.45 -10.92
C GLU A 208 30.78 3.68 -9.86
N SER A 209 29.51 4.04 -9.58
CA SER A 209 28.72 3.38 -8.55
C SER A 209 28.16 2.03 -9.04
N ASP A 210 28.30 1.01 -8.20
CA ASP A 210 27.72 -0.32 -8.40
C ASP A 210 26.27 -0.42 -7.90
N ASP A 211 25.70 0.67 -7.35
CA ASP A 211 24.33 0.71 -6.87
C ASP A 211 23.32 1.08 -7.97
N GLY A 212 22.08 0.64 -7.82
CA GLY A 212 21.00 0.94 -8.76
C GLY A 212 20.67 2.43 -8.90
N SER A 213 20.98 3.25 -7.89
CA SER A 213 20.85 4.72 -7.90
C SER A 213 21.87 5.42 -8.80
N ALA A 214 22.90 4.72 -9.29
CA ALA A 214 23.92 5.26 -10.19
C ALA A 214 23.33 6.04 -11.36
N SER A 215 22.29 5.49 -12.01
CA SER A 215 21.62 6.12 -13.16
C SER A 215 20.92 7.43 -12.83
N ASN A 216 20.67 7.69 -11.53
CA ASN A 216 20.10 8.93 -10.98
C ASN A 216 21.15 9.75 -10.19
N GLY A 217 22.43 9.63 -10.57
CA GLY A 217 23.52 10.37 -9.91
C GLY A 217 23.76 9.97 -8.45
N GLY A 218 23.35 8.78 -8.06
CA GLY A 218 23.47 8.26 -6.70
C GLY A 218 22.40 8.72 -5.72
N SER A 219 21.39 9.49 -6.18
CA SER A 219 20.31 10.01 -5.32
C SER A 219 19.44 8.88 -4.77
N LEU A 220 19.21 8.93 -3.46
CA LEU A 220 18.31 8.05 -2.69
C LEU A 220 17.00 8.79 -2.32
N GLY A 221 16.92 10.09 -2.60
CA GLY A 221 15.84 10.94 -2.11
C GLY A 221 15.86 11.11 -0.59
N LEU A 222 14.70 11.27 0.04
CA LEU A 222 14.56 11.36 1.48
C LEU A 222 14.70 9.98 2.14
N VAL A 223 15.69 9.86 3.01
CA VAL A 223 16.01 8.67 3.80
C VAL A 223 15.52 8.88 5.22
N THR A 224 14.66 7.99 5.70
CA THR A 224 14.15 8.01 7.08
C THR A 224 14.94 7.03 7.95
N GLU A 225 15.13 7.35 9.24
CA GLU A 225 15.77 6.47 10.22
C GLU A 225 15.19 5.04 10.20
N GLY A 226 16.07 4.05 10.20
CA GLY A 226 15.70 2.62 10.17
C GLY A 226 15.53 2.01 8.79
N GLN A 227 15.74 2.77 7.70
CA GLN A 227 15.63 2.28 6.32
C GLN A 227 16.92 1.69 5.77
N MET A 228 18.07 2.14 6.29
CA MET A 228 19.40 1.75 5.79
C MET A 228 20.15 0.85 6.77
N VAL A 229 21.25 0.27 6.33
CA VAL A 229 22.14 -0.47 7.23
C VAL A 229 22.79 0.51 8.22
N GLU A 230 23.01 0.04 9.46
CA GLU A 230 23.41 0.87 10.62
C GLU A 230 24.62 1.76 10.34
N GLU A 231 25.63 1.22 9.65
CA GLU A 231 26.88 1.95 9.36
C GLU A 231 26.64 3.12 8.37
N PHE A 232 25.81 2.86 7.35
CA PHE A 232 25.43 3.86 6.36
C PHE A 232 24.57 4.96 6.98
N GLU A 233 23.51 4.55 7.70
CA GLU A 233 22.55 5.45 8.34
C GLU A 233 23.27 6.38 9.34
N THR A 234 24.08 5.81 10.22
CA THR A 234 24.88 6.61 11.17
C THR A 234 25.72 7.65 10.45
N ALA A 235 26.40 7.28 9.36
CA ALA A 235 27.23 8.21 8.62
C ALA A 235 26.41 9.31 7.94
N LEU A 236 25.29 8.96 7.30
CA LEU A 236 24.43 9.92 6.61
C LEU A 236 23.84 10.97 7.58
N PHE A 237 23.32 10.51 8.72
CA PHE A 237 22.66 11.40 9.69
C PHE A 237 23.66 12.25 10.51
N ASP A 238 24.94 11.84 10.61
CA ASP A 238 26.00 12.63 11.25
C ASP A 238 26.55 13.74 10.35
N LEU A 239 26.32 13.70 9.02
CA LEU A 239 26.74 14.75 8.09
C LEU A 239 25.94 16.05 8.29
N GLU A 240 26.62 17.20 8.10
CA GLU A 240 25.93 18.47 7.92
C GLU A 240 25.32 18.56 6.50
N GLN A 241 24.28 19.38 6.33
CA GLN A 241 23.64 19.61 5.03
C GLN A 241 24.66 20.02 3.95
N GLY A 242 24.65 19.34 2.81
CA GLY A 242 25.60 19.54 1.71
C GLY A 242 26.98 18.90 1.95
N GLU A 243 27.20 18.21 3.07
CA GLU A 243 28.46 17.56 3.40
C GLU A 243 28.53 16.13 2.82
N MET A 244 29.75 15.69 2.53
CA MET A 244 30.08 14.34 2.08
C MET A 244 31.02 13.66 3.08
N THR A 245 30.98 12.35 3.20
CA THR A 245 31.93 11.58 4.00
C THR A 245 33.36 11.78 3.52
N SER A 246 34.26 12.08 4.44
CA SER A 246 35.68 12.28 4.13
C SER A 246 36.49 10.97 4.06
N GLU A 247 35.89 9.86 4.47
CA GLU A 247 36.46 8.50 4.41
C GLU A 247 35.32 7.54 3.95
N PRO A 248 35.66 6.47 3.19
CA PRO A 248 34.66 5.47 2.78
C PRO A 248 34.02 4.77 3.98
N VAL A 249 32.71 4.64 3.96
CA VAL A 249 31.93 3.94 4.98
C VAL A 249 31.76 2.47 4.58
N LYS A 250 32.24 1.55 5.39
CA LYS A 250 32.15 0.12 5.12
C LYS A 250 30.82 -0.48 5.57
N SER A 251 30.16 -1.25 4.71
CA SER A 251 29.03 -2.09 5.03
C SER A 251 29.25 -3.52 4.55
N GLU A 252 28.24 -4.38 4.67
CA GLU A 252 28.25 -5.72 4.08
C GLU A 252 28.25 -5.75 2.54
N PHE A 253 27.85 -4.65 1.88
CA PHE A 253 27.80 -4.51 0.42
C PHE A 253 29.13 -4.02 -0.18
N GLY A 254 29.96 -3.34 0.61
CA GLY A 254 31.21 -2.75 0.15
C GLY A 254 31.49 -1.43 0.84
N TYR A 255 32.05 -0.49 0.08
CA TYR A 255 32.38 0.85 0.57
C TYR A 255 31.48 1.91 -0.04
N HIS A 256 30.92 2.76 0.80
CA HIS A 256 30.04 3.84 0.43
C HIS A 256 30.74 5.21 0.58
N ILE A 257 30.55 6.06 -0.40
CA ILE A 257 30.78 7.49 -0.30
C ILE A 257 29.41 8.13 -0.18
N ILE A 258 29.12 8.83 0.90
CA ILE A 258 27.79 9.30 1.24
C ILE A 258 27.79 10.82 1.25
N GLN A 259 26.77 11.42 0.63
CA GLN A 259 26.54 12.85 0.65
C GLN A 259 25.15 13.14 1.21
N ARG A 260 25.05 14.08 2.15
CA ARG A 260 23.77 14.63 2.59
C ARG A 260 23.38 15.78 1.67
N GLY A 261 22.17 15.76 1.15
CA GLY A 261 21.64 16.81 0.28
C GLY A 261 21.33 18.12 0.99
N ASP A 262 20.92 19.11 0.20
CA ASP A 262 20.62 20.46 0.70
C ASP A 262 19.15 20.65 1.13
N GLU A 263 18.29 19.64 0.98
CA GLU A 263 16.84 19.68 1.27
C GLU A 263 16.12 20.84 0.52
N GLU A 264 16.67 21.25 -0.64
CA GLU A 264 16.02 22.16 -1.57
C GLU A 264 15.29 21.32 -2.65
N ASP A 265 14.08 21.70 -3.01
CA ASP A 265 13.25 21.03 -4.05
C ASP A 265 12.80 19.58 -3.69
N ILE A 266 12.54 19.29 -2.40
CA ILE A 266 12.09 17.99 -1.88
C ILE A 266 10.56 17.82 -1.85
N ASP A 267 9.81 18.67 -2.54
CA ASP A 267 8.34 18.68 -2.44
C ASP A 267 7.71 17.32 -2.83
N GLU A 268 8.26 16.61 -3.85
CA GLU A 268 7.72 15.32 -4.30
C GLU A 268 8.07 14.22 -3.29
N GLU A 269 9.29 14.17 -2.80
CA GLU A 269 9.75 13.22 -1.79
C GLU A 269 9.04 13.43 -0.45
N LEU A 270 8.80 14.68 -0.07
CA LEU A 270 8.08 15.04 1.15
C LEU A 270 6.64 14.50 1.12
N GLU A 271 5.94 14.63 -0.01
CA GLU A 271 4.59 14.07 -0.15
C GLU A 271 4.60 12.53 -0.07
N GLN A 272 5.67 11.86 -0.54
CA GLN A 272 5.83 10.42 -0.37
C GLN A 272 6.02 10.03 1.10
N VAL A 273 6.89 10.75 1.85
CA VAL A 273 7.10 10.52 3.28
C VAL A 273 5.81 10.77 4.07
N LYS A 274 5.07 11.83 3.78
CA LYS A 274 3.76 12.07 4.39
C LYS A 274 2.78 10.93 4.14
N SER A 275 2.75 10.40 2.91
CA SER A 275 1.91 9.26 2.57
C SER A 275 2.31 7.99 3.34
N GLN A 276 3.60 7.76 3.55
CA GLN A 276 4.07 6.65 4.38
C GLN A 276 3.67 6.83 5.85
N LEU A 277 3.80 8.04 6.41
CA LEU A 277 3.35 8.36 7.76
C LEU A 277 1.83 8.21 7.92
N VAL A 278 1.05 8.64 6.92
CA VAL A 278 -0.41 8.40 6.89
C VAL A 278 -0.69 6.90 7.00
N ASN A 279 -0.03 6.08 6.16
CA ASN A 279 -0.23 4.63 6.19
C ASN A 279 0.12 4.02 7.54
N GLN A 280 1.22 4.47 8.14
CA GLN A 280 1.63 4.02 9.46
C GLN A 280 0.59 4.41 10.53
N LYS A 281 0.18 5.69 10.57
CA LYS A 281 -0.82 6.18 11.54
C LYS A 281 -2.18 5.48 11.38
N VAL A 282 -2.61 5.21 10.15
CA VAL A 282 -3.84 4.45 9.87
C VAL A 282 -3.78 3.03 10.45
N GLN A 283 -2.62 2.37 10.35
CA GLN A 283 -2.44 1.02 10.89
C GLN A 283 -2.31 1.01 12.43
N GLU A 284 -1.67 2.02 13.00
CA GLU A 284 -1.44 2.12 14.44
C GLU A 284 -2.68 2.60 15.21
N ASN A 285 -3.60 3.33 14.55
CA ASN A 285 -4.74 3.99 15.20
C ASN A 285 -6.09 3.62 14.57
N PRO A 286 -6.47 2.32 14.51
CA PRO A 286 -7.70 1.88 13.84
C PRO A 286 -8.96 2.51 14.44
N ASP A 287 -9.05 2.72 15.76
CA ASP A 287 -10.20 3.35 16.42
C ASP A 287 -10.36 4.82 16.04
N GLU A 288 -9.25 5.54 15.88
CA GLU A 288 -9.25 6.93 15.44
C GLU A 288 -9.69 7.03 13.98
N VAL A 289 -9.25 6.10 13.13
CA VAL A 289 -9.69 5.97 11.72
C VAL A 289 -11.20 5.75 11.64
N LEU A 290 -11.75 4.88 12.48
CA LEU A 290 -13.20 4.66 12.57
C LEU A 290 -13.93 5.95 12.96
N THR A 291 -13.42 6.66 13.95
CA THR A 291 -13.98 7.95 14.37
C THR A 291 -13.95 8.97 13.24
N PHE A 292 -12.88 9.06 12.48
CA PHE A 292 -12.78 9.96 11.33
C PHE A 292 -13.81 9.64 10.25
N TYR A 293 -14.05 8.36 9.97
CA TYR A 293 -15.09 7.97 9.02
C TYR A 293 -16.50 8.23 9.55
N GLN A 294 -16.76 7.99 10.84
CA GLN A 294 -18.05 8.34 11.48
C GLN A 294 -18.35 9.83 11.34
N ASP A 295 -17.39 10.70 11.71
CA ASP A 295 -17.51 12.14 11.59
C ASP A 295 -17.76 12.58 10.14
N LEU A 296 -17.07 11.96 9.18
CA LEU A 296 -17.23 12.24 7.74
C LEU A 296 -18.64 11.89 7.25
N LEU A 297 -19.14 10.71 7.60
CA LEU A 297 -20.48 10.25 7.21
C LEU A 297 -21.57 11.11 7.87
N GLU A 298 -21.36 11.56 9.11
CA GLU A 298 -22.27 12.49 9.80
C GLU A 298 -22.25 13.89 9.15
N GLU A 299 -21.09 14.43 8.81
CA GLU A 299 -20.93 15.72 8.11
C GLU A 299 -21.74 15.74 6.80
N TYR A 300 -21.70 14.63 6.04
CA TYR A 300 -22.41 14.49 4.77
C TYR A 300 -23.84 13.95 4.90
N ASN A 301 -24.35 13.76 6.12
CA ASN A 301 -25.67 13.21 6.42
C ASN A 301 -25.96 11.92 5.67
N VAL A 302 -24.98 11.01 5.63
CA VAL A 302 -25.10 9.72 4.95
C VAL A 302 -26.14 8.85 5.67
N SER A 303 -27.01 8.20 4.90
CA SER A 303 -27.95 7.19 5.39
C SER A 303 -27.95 5.99 4.49
N PHE A 304 -28.00 4.80 5.09
CA PHE A 304 -28.07 3.53 4.36
C PHE A 304 -29.53 3.06 4.33
N GLU A 305 -30.16 3.07 3.14
CA GLU A 305 -31.58 2.79 2.98
C GLU A 305 -31.97 1.31 3.20
N ASN A 306 -31.00 0.39 3.17
CA ASN A 306 -31.21 -1.02 3.38
C ASN A 306 -30.82 -1.42 4.81
N GLU A 307 -31.81 -1.79 5.65
CA GLU A 307 -31.64 -2.12 7.06
C GLU A 307 -30.53 -3.17 7.33
N LYS A 308 -30.38 -4.18 6.44
CA LYS A 308 -29.34 -5.20 6.61
C LYS A 308 -27.94 -4.69 6.31
N ILE A 309 -27.84 -3.79 5.32
CA ILE A 309 -26.58 -3.15 4.95
C ILE A 309 -26.20 -2.16 6.05
N GLU A 310 -27.15 -1.35 6.51
CA GLU A 310 -26.96 -0.42 7.61
C GLU A 310 -26.48 -1.13 8.87
N THR A 311 -27.19 -2.17 9.32
CA THR A 311 -26.79 -2.96 10.51
C THR A 311 -25.38 -3.53 10.34
N TYR A 312 -25.09 -4.13 9.18
CA TYR A 312 -23.76 -4.70 8.94
C TYR A 312 -22.65 -3.64 8.98
N ILE A 313 -22.88 -2.47 8.36
CA ILE A 313 -21.90 -1.36 8.36
C ILE A 313 -21.70 -0.82 9.78
N GLN A 314 -22.78 -0.64 10.54
CA GLN A 314 -22.71 -0.20 11.93
C GLN A 314 -21.91 -1.18 12.79
N ASP A 315 -22.25 -2.47 12.72
CA ASP A 315 -21.63 -3.51 13.57
C ASP A 315 -20.17 -3.81 13.16
N THR A 316 -19.80 -3.61 11.89
CA THR A 316 -18.51 -4.07 11.38
C THR A 316 -17.50 -2.93 11.22
N PHE A 317 -17.95 -1.76 10.76
CA PHE A 317 -17.06 -0.65 10.39
C PHE A 317 -17.19 0.56 11.30
N LEU A 318 -18.30 0.68 12.04
CA LEU A 318 -18.58 1.89 12.83
C LEU A 318 -18.81 1.57 14.32
N ALA A 319 -18.73 0.30 14.75
CA ALA A 319 -18.81 -0.06 16.16
C ALA A 319 -17.48 0.27 16.86
N SER A 320 -17.54 1.05 17.94
CA SER A 320 -16.38 1.21 18.83
C SER A 320 -16.19 -0.07 19.67
N GLU A 321 -14.94 -0.39 20.04
CA GLU A 321 -14.64 -1.57 20.87
C GLU A 321 -15.41 -1.59 22.21
N GLU A 322 -15.83 -0.43 22.71
CA GLU A 322 -16.62 -0.33 23.94
C GLU A 322 -18.05 -0.90 23.81
N GLU A 323 -18.63 -0.95 22.60
CA GLU A 323 -19.97 -1.52 22.39
C GLU A 323 -19.93 -3.03 22.10
N SER A 324 -18.78 -3.59 21.72
CA SER A 324 -18.63 -5.02 21.39
C SER A 324 -18.55 -5.95 22.62
N ASP A 325 -18.29 -5.42 23.81
CA ASP A 325 -18.13 -6.22 25.06
C ASP A 325 -19.46 -6.38 25.83
N GLU A 326 -20.53 -5.65 25.49
CA GLU A 326 -21.84 -5.83 26.17
C GLU A 326 -22.75 -6.89 25.52
N GLY A 327 -22.38 -7.48 24.38
CA GLY A 327 -23.18 -8.41 23.59
C GLY A 327 -22.94 -9.91 23.84
N SER A 328 -21.98 -10.32 24.65
CA SER A 328 -21.59 -11.74 24.82
C SER A 328 -21.92 -12.34 26.19
N GLU A 329 -22.91 -11.86 26.90
CA GLU A 329 -23.44 -12.57 28.07
C GLU A 329 -24.86 -13.07 27.83
N GLU A 330 -25.02 -14.40 28.07
CA GLU A 330 -26.23 -15.18 28.25
C GLU A 330 -26.82 -15.91 27.02
N GLN A 331 -26.22 -17.05 26.71
CA GLN A 331 -27.05 -18.21 26.34
C GLN A 331 -27.42 -18.97 27.62
N PRO A 332 -28.70 -19.18 27.91
CA PRO A 332 -29.11 -20.03 29.02
C PRO A 332 -28.78 -21.50 28.70
N ALA A 333 -28.10 -22.14 29.64
CA ALA A 333 -27.92 -23.58 29.65
C ALA A 333 -29.32 -24.25 29.74
N GLU A 334 -29.72 -24.95 28.72
CA GLU A 334 -30.86 -25.89 28.84
C GLU A 334 -30.38 -27.13 29.59
N ASP A 335 -30.99 -27.35 30.75
CA ASP A 335 -30.95 -28.55 31.57
C ASP A 335 -31.39 -29.77 30.75
N GLU A 336 -30.51 -30.72 30.49
CA GLU A 336 -30.89 -32.10 30.22
C GLU A 336 -30.72 -32.94 31.47
N GLU A 337 -31.88 -33.23 32.09
CA GLU A 337 -32.02 -34.21 33.15
C GLU A 337 -31.61 -35.62 32.69
N SER A 338 -30.92 -36.24 33.58
CA SER A 338 -30.50 -37.63 33.73
C SER A 338 -31.52 -38.68 33.27
N SER A 339 -31.05 -39.72 32.62
CA SER A 339 -31.50 -41.09 32.94
C SER A 339 -30.33 -42.06 32.86
N GLU A 340 -30.00 -42.54 34.07
CA GLU A 340 -29.20 -43.75 34.31
C GLU A 340 -29.90 -44.95 33.71
N GLU A 341 -29.15 -45.83 33.04
CA GLU A 341 -29.33 -47.27 33.19
C GLU A 341 -28.04 -48.04 32.80
N ASN A 342 -27.64 -48.74 33.74
CA ASN A 342 -26.66 -49.74 34.01
C ASN A 342 -26.63 -50.91 33.01
N SER A 343 -25.47 -51.42 32.61
CA SER A 343 -25.13 -52.85 32.65
C SER A 343 -23.70 -53.15 32.21
N ASP A 344 -23.06 -53.69 33.06
CA ASP A 344 -21.91 -54.55 33.30
C ASP A 344 -21.32 -55.37 32.12
N GLU A 345 -20.01 -55.64 32.32
CA GLU A 345 -19.25 -56.84 31.91
C GLU A 345 -18.71 -56.84 30.45
N GLU A 346 -17.51 -57.21 30.17
CA GLU A 346 -16.44 -57.98 30.80
C GLU A 346 -15.18 -57.91 29.90
N THR A 347 -14.05 -57.86 30.53
CA THR A 347 -12.68 -58.19 30.17
C THR A 347 -12.45 -59.05 28.92
N THR A 348 -11.37 -58.76 28.15
CA THR A 348 -10.18 -59.66 28.10
C THR A 348 -9.04 -59.00 27.31
N GLU A 349 -7.88 -59.25 27.85
CA GLU A 349 -6.52 -58.95 27.43
C GLU A 349 -6.08 -59.80 26.22
N GLU A 350 -4.90 -59.43 25.78
CA GLU A 350 -3.78 -60.13 25.13
C GLU A 350 -3.52 -59.62 23.70
N ASP A 351 -2.39 -59.17 23.43
CA ASP A 351 -0.95 -59.38 23.56
C ASP A 351 -0.31 -59.62 22.17
N ALA A 352 0.90 -59.12 22.11
CA ALA A 352 1.99 -59.48 21.22
C ALA A 352 1.83 -59.20 19.70
N GLY A 353 2.69 -58.49 19.07
CA GLY A 353 4.11 -58.55 19.10
C GLY A 353 4.65 -58.57 17.67
N SER A 354 5.77 -57.93 17.52
CA SER A 354 6.91 -58.35 16.69
C SER A 354 6.89 -58.06 15.19
N GLU A 355 7.73 -57.10 14.87
CA GLU A 355 9.03 -57.28 14.13
C GLU A 355 8.95 -57.60 12.66
N SER A 356 9.59 -56.76 12.00
CA SER A 356 10.87 -56.80 11.22
C SER A 356 10.70 -56.90 9.70
N ASP A 357 11.50 -56.14 9.15
CA ASP A 357 12.62 -56.24 8.23
C ASP A 357 12.35 -55.89 6.76
N GLU A 358 13.15 -54.91 6.37
CA GLU A 358 14.12 -54.89 5.27
C GLU A 358 13.59 -55.29 3.85
N GLU A 359 13.88 -54.61 2.87
CA GLU A 359 15.10 -54.41 2.09
C GLU A 359 14.75 -53.81 0.69
N SER A 360 15.46 -52.74 0.39
CA SER A 360 16.20 -52.47 -0.85
C SER A 360 15.65 -52.95 -2.19
N THR A 361 15.68 -52.12 -3.22
CA THR A 361 16.65 -51.95 -4.29
C THR A 361 16.03 -51.29 -5.51
N GLU A 362 16.74 -50.30 -6.00
CA GLU A 362 17.20 -50.01 -7.36
C GLU A 362 16.24 -50.27 -8.55
N GLU A 363 15.93 -49.21 -9.28
CA GLU A 363 16.48 -48.86 -10.59
C GLU A 363 16.19 -47.38 -10.92
#